data_2f4e0ad51262a2e0943d02b83f4e95f5
#
_entry.id   2f4e0ad51262a2e0943d02b83f4e95f5
#
_cell.length_a   1.000
_cell.length_b   1.000
_cell.length_c   1.000
_cell.angle_alpha   90.00
_cell.angle_beta   90.00
_cell.angle_gamma   90.00
#
_symmetry.space_group_name_H-M   'P 1'
#
loop_
_entity.id
_entity.type
_entity.pdbx_description
1 polymer ?
#
loop_
_entity_poly.entity_id
_entity_poly.type
_entity_poly.pdbx_seq_one_letter_code
_entity_poly.pdbx_strand_id
1 'polypeptide(L)'
;DQLFTYGAITKQHVFESADWEHWSKESLLSLRSVINVMVDTRLFTQSIARPRNGMINRYDLGNLSPRHQQVIMRIIANQVFAMGVMETKSKDSFNPKFPAHILVADEGKHIKEISASAISPFNRIVTEGRGYGVGAWAGVQSPDQVTKDMMKNSDTSFLLKTPEASVKDITSMFGAKPAQLKLLEVKKNALFSSGSGYSLVEHFR
;
A
#
# COMPACT_ATOMS: atom_id res chain seq x y z
N ASP A 1 13.09 16.40 13.50
CA ASP A 1 13.09 15.21 14.38
C ASP A 1 12.20 15.34 15.64
N GLN A 2 11.71 16.53 15.99
CA GLN A 2 10.85 16.72 17.17
C GLN A 2 9.34 16.56 16.89
N LEU A 3 8.91 16.51 15.65
CA LEU A 3 7.49 16.40 15.26
C LEU A 3 6.86 15.01 15.53
N PHE A 4 7.67 14.02 15.86
CA PHE A 4 7.20 12.63 16.06
C PHE A 4 7.57 12.05 17.42
N THR A 5 7.97 12.84 18.38
CA THR A 5 8.07 12.40 19.76
C THR A 5 6.68 12.35 20.38
N TYR A 6 6.15 11.15 20.55
CA TYR A 6 5.11 10.66 21.44
C TYR A 6 4.35 11.69 22.31
N GLY A 7 3.65 12.62 21.70
CA GLY A 7 2.75 13.55 22.34
C GLY A 7 1.58 13.83 21.43
N ALA A 8 0.43 14.13 21.95
CA ALA A 8 -0.70 14.58 21.14
C ALA A 8 -0.23 15.80 20.30
N ILE A 9 -0.24 15.65 18.97
CA ILE A 9 0.03 16.77 18.07
C ILE A 9 -1.10 17.77 18.27
N THR A 10 -0.83 18.86 18.95
CA THR A 10 -1.81 19.96 19.09
C THR A 10 -1.76 20.83 17.84
N LYS A 11 -2.89 21.49 17.52
CA LYS A 11 -2.96 22.48 16.42
C LYS A 11 -1.86 23.54 16.55
N GLN A 12 -1.55 23.94 17.76
CA GLN A 12 -0.55 24.96 18.08
C GLN A 12 0.87 24.51 17.71
N HIS A 13 1.28 23.29 18.07
CA HIS A 13 2.61 22.76 17.74
C HIS A 13 2.91 22.72 16.24
N VAL A 14 1.91 22.37 15.43
CA VAL A 14 2.07 22.34 13.97
C VAL A 14 2.24 23.74 13.40
N PHE A 15 1.52 24.73 13.95
CA PHE A 15 1.57 26.11 13.47
C PHE A 15 2.79 26.89 13.98
N GLU A 16 3.36 26.55 15.13
CA GLU A 16 4.54 27.21 15.70
C GLU A 16 5.86 26.71 15.08
N SER A 17 5.88 25.50 14.50
CA SER A 17 7.10 24.87 13.99
C SER A 17 7.35 25.08 12.49
N ALA A 18 6.42 25.67 11.75
CA ALA A 18 6.51 25.80 10.32
C ALA A 18 6.83 27.25 9.90
N ASP A 19 7.74 27.37 8.94
CA ASP A 19 8.00 28.63 8.23
C ASP A 19 6.93 28.82 7.16
N TRP A 20 5.93 29.67 7.47
CA TRP A 20 4.76 29.90 6.64
C TRP A 20 4.93 31.00 5.60
N GLU A 21 6.05 31.72 5.59
CA GLU A 21 6.26 32.90 4.74
C GLU A 21 6.19 32.58 3.24
N HIS A 22 6.48 31.34 2.86
CA HIS A 22 6.51 30.92 1.45
C HIS A 22 5.22 30.21 0.97
N TRP A 23 4.19 30.15 1.81
CA TRP A 23 2.97 29.41 1.46
C TRP A 23 1.82 30.34 1.08
N SER A 24 1.08 30.00 0.04
CA SER A 24 -0.14 30.73 -0.27
C SER A 24 -1.22 30.53 0.80
N LYS A 25 -2.08 31.54 0.99
CA LYS A 25 -3.18 31.48 1.94
C LYS A 25 -4.10 30.27 1.70
N GLU A 26 -4.35 29.91 0.44
CA GLU A 26 -5.17 28.77 0.04
C GLU A 26 -4.50 27.46 0.44
N SER A 27 -3.19 27.34 0.25
CA SER A 27 -2.42 26.16 0.66
C SER A 27 -2.47 25.97 2.17
N LEU A 28 -2.34 27.06 2.93
CA LEU A 28 -2.41 27.05 4.39
C LEU A 28 -3.82 26.65 4.88
N LEU A 29 -4.87 27.17 4.27
CA LEU A 29 -6.25 26.80 4.61
C LEU A 29 -6.54 25.33 4.30
N SER A 30 -6.05 24.83 3.17
CA SER A 30 -6.16 23.42 2.80
C SER A 30 -5.43 22.53 3.80
N LEU A 31 -4.18 22.87 4.14
CA LEU A 31 -3.40 22.13 5.13
C LEU A 31 -4.07 22.14 6.51
N ARG A 32 -4.54 23.33 6.95
CA ARG A 32 -5.29 23.47 8.20
C ARG A 32 -6.53 22.57 8.23
N SER A 33 -7.27 22.50 7.12
CA SER A 33 -8.44 21.61 7.02
C SER A 33 -8.05 20.13 7.22
N VAL A 34 -6.96 19.68 6.59
CA VAL A 34 -6.46 18.30 6.73
C VAL A 34 -6.02 18.03 8.17
N ILE A 35 -5.25 18.94 8.78
CA ILE A 35 -4.80 18.80 10.17
C ILE A 35 -5.98 18.78 11.14
N ASN A 36 -6.96 19.68 10.96
CA ASN A 36 -8.16 19.67 11.79
C ASN A 36 -8.88 18.34 11.76
N VAL A 37 -9.07 17.75 10.57
CA VAL A 37 -9.68 16.43 10.43
C VAL A 37 -8.88 15.36 11.19
N MET A 38 -7.55 15.39 11.09
CA MET A 38 -6.68 14.45 11.79
C MET A 38 -6.76 14.59 13.32
N VAL A 39 -6.81 15.82 13.82
CA VAL A 39 -6.90 16.11 15.25
C VAL A 39 -8.28 15.78 15.79
N ASP A 40 -9.35 16.20 15.10
CA ASP A 40 -10.73 16.02 15.53
C ASP A 40 -11.15 14.54 15.55
N THR A 41 -10.56 13.71 14.68
CA THR A 41 -10.78 12.25 14.68
C THR A 41 -9.98 11.50 15.73
N ARG A 42 -9.12 12.18 16.47
CA ARG A 42 -8.24 11.57 17.49
C ARG A 42 -7.40 10.41 16.95
N LEU A 43 -7.10 10.35 15.67
CA LEU A 43 -6.33 9.28 15.02
C LEU A 43 -4.91 9.14 15.59
N PHE A 44 -4.38 10.19 16.21
CA PHE A 44 -3.02 10.26 16.73
C PHE A 44 -2.94 10.45 18.26
N THR A 45 -4.05 10.29 18.97
CA THR A 45 -4.08 10.50 20.43
C THR A 45 -3.64 9.30 21.23
N GLN A 46 -3.56 8.12 20.61
CA GLN A 46 -3.08 6.90 21.23
C GLN A 46 -1.75 6.50 20.58
N SER A 47 -0.80 6.01 21.37
CA SER A 47 0.42 5.43 20.83
C SER A 47 0.05 4.23 19.97
N ILE A 48 0.21 4.35 18.67
CA ILE A 48 0.13 3.19 17.77
C ILE A 48 1.28 2.26 18.19
N ALA A 49 0.95 1.04 18.56
CA ALA A 49 1.94 0.04 18.89
C ALA A 49 2.93 -0.08 17.72
N ARG A 50 4.23 0.04 18.01
CA ARG A 50 5.24 -0.13 16.96
C ARG A 50 5.12 -1.51 16.34
N PRO A 51 5.24 -1.66 15.03
CA PRO A 51 5.32 -2.96 14.39
C PRO A 51 6.41 -3.80 15.08
N ARG A 52 6.08 -5.03 15.42
CA ARG A 52 7.03 -5.96 16.03
C ARG A 52 7.63 -6.84 14.96
N ASN A 53 8.95 -6.97 14.97
CA ASN A 53 9.65 -7.86 14.03
C ASN A 53 9.22 -9.32 14.24
N GLY A 54 9.11 -10.07 13.14
CA GLY A 54 8.69 -11.48 13.16
C GLY A 54 7.21 -11.71 13.45
N MET A 55 6.40 -10.67 13.45
CA MET A 55 4.95 -10.75 13.71
C MET A 55 4.13 -10.13 12.59
N ILE A 56 2.90 -10.62 12.46
CA ILE A 56 1.88 -9.99 11.62
C ILE A 56 1.26 -8.85 12.42
N ASN A 57 1.41 -7.62 11.90
CA ASN A 57 0.81 -6.43 12.48
C ASN A 57 -0.44 -6.08 11.66
N ARG A 58 -1.63 -6.28 12.23
CA ARG A 58 -2.90 -6.01 11.57
C ARG A 58 -3.44 -4.64 11.96
N TYR A 59 -3.81 -3.85 10.96
CA TYR A 59 -4.48 -2.57 11.11
C TYR A 59 -5.90 -2.68 10.56
N ASP A 60 -6.89 -2.57 11.42
CA ASP A 60 -8.30 -2.55 11.01
C ASP A 60 -8.74 -1.11 10.73
N LEU A 61 -8.99 -0.82 9.48
CA LEU A 61 -9.38 0.50 9.02
C LEU A 61 -10.89 0.60 8.67
N GLY A 62 -11.64 -0.49 8.86
CA GLY A 62 -13.03 -0.60 8.39
C GLY A 62 -13.97 0.48 8.94
N ASN A 63 -13.73 0.95 10.16
CA ASN A 63 -14.54 1.97 10.83
C ASN A 63 -14.17 3.42 10.46
N LEU A 64 -13.16 3.61 9.61
CA LEU A 64 -12.69 4.94 9.21
C LEU A 64 -13.35 5.37 7.91
N SER A 65 -13.53 6.68 7.73
CA SER A 65 -13.94 7.21 6.43
C SER A 65 -12.90 6.90 5.36
N PRO A 66 -13.26 6.80 4.07
CA PRO A 66 -12.34 6.51 2.98
C PRO A 66 -11.11 7.43 2.95
N ARG A 67 -11.30 8.71 3.23
CA ARG A 67 -10.21 9.69 3.30
C ARG A 67 -9.22 9.38 4.43
N HIS A 68 -9.72 8.98 5.60
CA HIS A 68 -8.89 8.60 6.74
C HIS A 68 -8.14 7.28 6.47
N GLN A 69 -8.82 6.31 5.85
CA GLN A 69 -8.18 5.06 5.43
C GLN A 69 -6.98 5.35 4.53
N GLN A 70 -7.12 6.19 3.51
CA GLN A 70 -6.03 6.57 2.61
C GLN A 70 -4.85 7.21 3.34
N VAL A 71 -5.11 8.12 4.29
CA VAL A 71 -4.05 8.77 5.08
C VAL A 71 -3.30 7.73 5.91
N ILE A 72 -4.01 6.87 6.64
CA ILE A 72 -3.38 5.84 7.47
C ILE A 72 -2.60 4.84 6.61
N MET A 73 -3.16 4.40 5.48
CA MET A 73 -2.45 3.51 4.56
C MET A 73 -1.13 4.12 4.04
N ARG A 74 -1.12 5.42 3.73
CA ARG A 74 0.11 6.12 3.33
C ARG A 74 1.14 6.18 4.46
N ILE A 75 0.70 6.42 5.70
CA ILE A 75 1.59 6.44 6.87
C ILE A 75 2.19 5.05 7.08
N ILE A 76 1.38 3.99 7.08
CA ILE A 76 1.86 2.62 7.24
C ILE A 76 2.84 2.25 6.11
N ALA A 77 2.51 2.54 4.85
CA ALA A 77 3.38 2.27 3.73
C ALA A 77 4.73 2.99 3.85
N ASN A 78 4.71 4.26 4.28
CA ASN A 78 5.94 5.03 4.52
C ASN A 78 6.78 4.43 5.66
N GLN A 79 6.15 4.00 6.75
CA GLN A 79 6.85 3.34 7.86
C GLN A 79 7.51 2.04 7.41
N VAL A 80 6.78 1.18 6.69
CA VAL A 80 7.30 -0.09 6.18
C VAL A 80 8.48 0.14 5.24
N PHE A 81 8.38 1.09 4.33
CA PHE A 81 9.47 1.45 3.43
C PHE A 81 10.69 2.00 4.20
N ALA A 82 10.46 2.90 5.14
CA ALA A 82 11.54 3.48 5.97
C ALA A 82 12.25 2.41 6.80
N MET A 83 11.54 1.43 7.35
CA MET A 83 12.14 0.29 8.08
C MET A 83 13.11 -0.48 7.18
N GLY A 84 12.70 -0.81 5.95
CA GLY A 84 13.59 -1.49 4.99
C GLY A 84 14.83 -0.67 4.65
N VAL A 85 14.68 0.62 4.40
CA VAL A 85 15.80 1.53 4.14
C VAL A 85 16.77 1.59 5.33
N MET A 86 16.26 1.67 6.55
CA MET A 86 17.09 1.71 7.77
C MET A 86 17.85 0.40 7.97
N GLU A 87 17.20 -0.74 7.78
CA GLU A 87 17.85 -2.05 7.90
C GLU A 87 18.92 -2.27 6.83
N THR A 88 18.67 -1.82 5.60
CA THR A 88 19.66 -1.92 4.51
C THR A 88 20.92 -1.11 4.83
N LYS A 89 20.74 0.11 5.34
CA LYS A 89 21.87 1.00 5.70
C LYS A 89 22.67 0.50 6.91
N SER A 90 22.08 -0.31 7.78
CA SER A 90 22.72 -0.84 8.98
C SER A 90 23.56 -2.11 8.73
N LYS A 91 23.51 -2.68 7.53
CA LYS A 91 24.19 -3.94 7.17
C LYS A 91 25.16 -3.72 6.02
N ASP A 92 26.44 -4.05 6.21
CA ASP A 92 27.50 -3.90 5.21
C ASP A 92 27.30 -4.78 3.95
N SER A 93 26.49 -5.84 4.05
CA SER A 93 26.14 -6.72 2.94
C SER A 93 24.66 -7.12 3.02
N PHE A 94 23.79 -6.20 2.61
CA PHE A 94 22.36 -6.50 2.53
C PHE A 94 22.03 -7.08 1.15
N ASN A 95 21.73 -8.38 1.12
CA ASN A 95 21.19 -9.04 -0.08
C ASN A 95 20.01 -9.92 0.34
N PRO A 96 18.80 -9.35 0.43
CA PRO A 96 17.65 -10.10 0.87
C PRO A 96 17.27 -11.13 -0.22
N LYS A 97 17.41 -12.41 0.09
CA LYS A 97 16.80 -13.48 -0.73
C LYS A 97 15.28 -13.40 -0.70
N PHE A 98 14.72 -12.92 0.42
CA PHE A 98 13.30 -12.74 0.64
C PHE A 98 13.05 -11.35 1.24
N PRO A 99 11.89 -10.74 1.01
CA PRO A 99 11.54 -9.48 1.65
C PRO A 99 11.53 -9.66 3.17
N ALA A 100 12.21 -8.74 3.88
CA ALA A 100 12.21 -8.67 5.34
C ALA A 100 10.88 -8.08 5.86
N HIS A 101 10.28 -7.20 5.06
CA HIS A 101 9.00 -6.55 5.35
C HIS A 101 8.05 -6.71 4.18
N ILE A 102 6.81 -7.09 4.47
CA ILE A 102 5.75 -7.22 3.46
C ILE A 102 4.56 -6.39 3.90
N LEU A 103 4.16 -5.43 3.07
CA LEU A 103 2.92 -4.71 3.22
C LEU A 103 1.81 -5.49 2.53
N VAL A 104 0.82 -5.93 3.29
CA VAL A 104 -0.37 -6.60 2.74
C VAL A 104 -1.54 -5.64 2.79
N ALA A 105 -2.12 -5.33 1.65
CA ALA A 105 -3.33 -4.55 1.52
C ALA A 105 -4.46 -5.46 1.04
N ASP A 106 -5.32 -5.87 1.97
CA ASP A 106 -6.55 -6.58 1.66
C ASP A 106 -7.63 -5.55 1.25
N GLU A 107 -8.41 -5.87 0.24
CA GLU A 107 -9.42 -4.96 -0.31
C GLU A 107 -8.86 -3.61 -0.80
N GLY A 108 -7.91 -3.69 -1.72
CA GLY A 108 -7.12 -2.55 -2.19
C GLY A 108 -7.82 -1.50 -3.05
N LYS A 109 -9.14 -1.27 -2.86
CA LYS A 109 -9.90 -0.25 -3.63
C LYS A 109 -9.27 1.15 -3.61
N HIS A 110 -8.52 1.49 -2.57
CA HIS A 110 -7.84 2.78 -2.44
C HIS A 110 -6.38 2.73 -2.90
N ILE A 111 -5.85 1.57 -3.30
CA ILE A 111 -4.44 1.43 -3.69
C ILE A 111 -4.11 2.33 -4.88
N LYS A 112 -4.96 2.37 -5.90
CA LYS A 112 -4.77 3.23 -7.08
C LYS A 112 -4.66 4.71 -6.69
N GLU A 113 -5.53 5.17 -5.80
CA GLU A 113 -5.57 6.57 -5.36
C GLU A 113 -4.34 6.94 -4.53
N ILE A 114 -3.89 6.05 -3.63
CA ILE A 114 -2.69 6.28 -2.83
C ILE A 114 -1.40 6.08 -3.64
N SER A 115 -1.46 5.41 -4.80
CA SER A 115 -0.33 5.15 -5.68
C SER A 115 -0.26 6.12 -6.87
N ALA A 116 -1.18 7.06 -7.00
CA ALA A 116 -1.28 7.96 -8.15
C ALA A 116 -0.06 8.86 -8.36
N SER A 117 0.73 9.09 -7.32
CA SER A 117 1.97 9.87 -7.39
C SER A 117 3.20 8.95 -7.38
N ALA A 118 4.19 9.23 -8.22
CA ALA A 118 5.47 8.52 -8.25
C ALA A 118 6.21 8.55 -6.89
N ILE A 119 6.02 9.62 -6.10
CA ILE A 119 6.59 9.77 -4.76
C ILE A 119 5.74 9.14 -3.65
N SER A 120 4.60 8.53 -4.00
CA SER A 120 3.75 7.86 -3.03
C SER A 120 4.52 6.72 -2.36
N PRO A 121 4.44 6.56 -1.02
CA PRO A 121 5.14 5.50 -0.32
C PRO A 121 4.79 4.11 -0.83
N PHE A 122 3.54 3.87 -1.19
CA PHE A 122 3.11 2.59 -1.74
C PHE A 122 3.73 2.32 -3.12
N ASN A 123 3.74 3.33 -4.01
CA ASN A 123 4.39 3.18 -5.32
C ASN A 123 5.89 2.92 -5.17
N ARG A 124 6.56 3.59 -4.24
CA ARG A 124 7.98 3.34 -3.93
C ARG A 124 8.24 1.92 -3.44
N ILE A 125 7.36 1.32 -2.64
CA ILE A 125 7.49 -0.09 -2.24
C ILE A 125 7.47 -0.97 -3.49
N VAL A 126 6.56 -0.72 -4.42
CA VAL A 126 6.41 -1.54 -5.64
C VAL A 126 7.58 -1.37 -6.60
N THR A 127 8.12 -0.16 -6.74
CA THR A 127 9.17 0.15 -7.74
C THR A 127 10.59 0.00 -7.20
N GLU A 128 10.81 0.29 -5.93
CA GLU A 128 12.14 0.37 -5.31
C GLU A 128 12.34 -0.65 -4.18
N GLY A 129 11.22 -1.18 -3.62
CA GLY A 129 11.22 -1.97 -2.38
C GLY A 129 12.14 -3.18 -2.41
N ARG A 130 12.33 -3.82 -3.59
CA ARG A 130 13.23 -4.96 -3.76
C ARG A 130 14.65 -4.66 -3.28
N GLY A 131 15.18 -3.48 -3.59
CA GLY A 131 16.51 -3.06 -3.16
C GLY A 131 16.64 -2.89 -1.64
N TYR A 132 15.53 -2.74 -0.93
CA TYR A 132 15.47 -2.54 0.51
C TYR A 132 14.84 -3.72 1.26
N GLY A 133 14.61 -4.85 0.59
CA GLY A 133 13.97 -6.00 1.20
C GLY A 133 12.51 -5.75 1.62
N VAL A 134 11.81 -4.88 0.92
CA VAL A 134 10.40 -4.58 1.14
C VAL A 134 9.58 -5.08 -0.03
N GLY A 135 8.50 -5.81 0.26
CA GLY A 135 7.52 -6.26 -0.73
C GLY A 135 6.13 -5.75 -0.43
N ALA A 136 5.24 -5.85 -1.43
CA ALA A 136 3.83 -5.56 -1.25
C ALA A 136 2.97 -6.69 -1.85
N TRP A 137 1.88 -6.99 -1.17
CA TRP A 137 0.78 -7.83 -1.68
C TRP A 137 -0.49 -7.00 -1.69
N ALA A 138 -1.22 -7.05 -2.78
CA ALA A 138 -2.46 -6.31 -2.92
C ALA A 138 -3.57 -7.24 -3.41
N GLY A 139 -4.64 -7.37 -2.62
CA GLY A 139 -5.89 -7.97 -3.05
C GLY A 139 -6.79 -6.90 -3.67
N VAL A 140 -7.25 -7.11 -4.91
CA VAL A 140 -8.13 -6.18 -5.61
C VAL A 140 -9.33 -6.92 -6.19
N GLN A 141 -10.47 -6.25 -6.21
CA GLN A 141 -11.71 -6.82 -6.73
C GLN A 141 -11.89 -6.55 -8.23
N SER A 142 -11.22 -5.53 -8.74
CA SER A 142 -11.34 -5.09 -10.13
C SER A 142 -9.98 -4.65 -10.69
N PRO A 143 -9.68 -4.92 -11.97
CA PRO A 143 -8.43 -4.54 -12.62
C PRO A 143 -8.14 -3.04 -12.59
N ASP A 144 -9.16 -2.21 -12.62
CA ASP A 144 -9.03 -0.74 -12.60
C ASP A 144 -8.52 -0.19 -11.26
N GLN A 145 -8.49 -1.01 -10.20
CA GLN A 145 -7.93 -0.67 -8.90
C GLN A 145 -6.39 -0.76 -8.86
N VAL A 146 -5.75 -1.26 -9.92
CA VAL A 146 -4.29 -1.42 -10.03
C VAL A 146 -3.71 -0.39 -10.99
N THR A 147 -2.54 0.16 -10.69
CA THR A 147 -1.83 1.04 -11.62
C THR A 147 -0.98 0.24 -12.60
N LYS A 148 -0.65 0.84 -13.76
CA LYS A 148 0.25 0.23 -14.73
C LYS A 148 1.64 -0.06 -14.15
N ASP A 149 2.11 0.79 -13.24
CA ASP A 149 3.43 0.60 -12.59
C ASP A 149 3.41 -0.56 -11.63
N MET A 150 2.32 -0.76 -10.88
CA MET A 150 2.15 -1.95 -10.05
C MET A 150 2.18 -3.22 -10.90
N MET A 151 1.50 -3.22 -12.04
CA MET A 151 1.49 -4.37 -12.95
C MET A 151 2.86 -4.69 -13.52
N LYS A 152 3.61 -3.68 -13.97
CA LYS A 152 4.94 -3.86 -14.56
C LYS A 152 5.97 -4.36 -13.56
N ASN A 153 5.83 -4.01 -12.30
CA ASN A 153 6.78 -4.38 -11.23
C ASN A 153 6.29 -5.56 -10.38
N SER A 154 5.17 -6.17 -10.73
CA SER A 154 4.64 -7.34 -10.04
C SER A 154 5.20 -8.62 -10.66
N ASP A 155 6.02 -9.35 -9.91
CA ASP A 155 6.57 -10.65 -10.36
C ASP A 155 5.55 -11.77 -10.30
N THR A 156 4.56 -11.63 -9.42
CA THR A 156 3.59 -12.70 -9.12
C THR A 156 2.18 -12.18 -9.15
N SER A 157 1.29 -12.89 -9.80
CA SER A 157 -0.14 -12.59 -9.79
C SER A 157 -0.99 -13.85 -9.64
N PHE A 158 -2.07 -13.70 -8.88
CA PHE A 158 -3.13 -14.71 -8.74
C PHE A 158 -4.42 -14.11 -9.31
N LEU A 159 -5.00 -14.76 -10.31
CA LEU A 159 -6.29 -14.40 -10.85
C LEU A 159 -7.33 -15.41 -10.34
N LEU A 160 -8.31 -14.89 -9.65
CA LEU A 160 -9.46 -15.67 -9.17
C LEU A 160 -10.63 -15.55 -10.14
N LYS A 161 -11.71 -16.28 -9.89
CA LYS A 161 -12.94 -16.18 -10.69
C LYS A 161 -13.41 -14.74 -10.75
N THR A 162 -13.55 -14.25 -11.95
CA THR A 162 -13.94 -12.87 -12.24
C THR A 162 -15.22 -12.83 -13.08
N PRO A 163 -16.02 -11.76 -12.97
CA PRO A 163 -17.18 -11.54 -13.84
C PRO A 163 -16.78 -11.49 -15.32
N GLU A 164 -17.66 -11.94 -16.21
CA GLU A 164 -17.43 -11.93 -17.67
C GLU A 164 -17.11 -10.53 -18.20
N ALA A 165 -17.74 -9.51 -17.64
CA ALA A 165 -17.52 -8.12 -18.03
C ALA A 165 -16.04 -7.69 -17.86
N SER A 166 -15.32 -8.26 -16.89
CA SER A 166 -13.91 -7.92 -16.62
C SER A 166 -12.90 -8.77 -17.41
N VAL A 167 -13.33 -9.75 -18.18
CA VAL A 167 -12.44 -10.68 -18.90
C VAL A 167 -11.56 -9.93 -19.90
N LYS A 168 -12.11 -8.96 -20.62
CA LYS A 168 -11.37 -8.15 -21.60
C LYS A 168 -10.25 -7.36 -20.94
N ASP A 169 -10.54 -6.71 -19.82
CA ASP A 169 -9.58 -5.88 -19.09
C ASP A 169 -8.48 -6.74 -18.48
N ILE A 170 -8.84 -7.87 -17.88
CA ILE A 170 -7.87 -8.83 -17.33
C ILE A 170 -6.97 -9.39 -18.43
N THR A 171 -7.53 -9.77 -19.58
CA THR A 171 -6.73 -10.24 -20.71
C THR A 171 -5.75 -9.16 -21.18
N SER A 172 -6.20 -7.92 -21.29
CA SER A 172 -5.37 -6.79 -21.71
C SER A 172 -4.28 -6.44 -20.69
N MET A 173 -4.61 -6.44 -19.39
CA MET A 173 -3.71 -5.99 -18.32
C MET A 173 -2.75 -7.09 -17.85
N PHE A 174 -3.23 -8.31 -17.73
CA PHE A 174 -2.48 -9.42 -17.15
C PHE A 174 -1.98 -10.44 -18.18
N GLY A 175 -2.42 -10.34 -19.44
CA GLY A 175 -2.02 -11.27 -20.50
C GLY A 175 -2.63 -12.68 -20.39
N ALA A 176 -3.55 -12.91 -19.44
CA ALA A 176 -4.25 -14.20 -19.31
C ALA A 176 -5.21 -14.41 -20.47
N LYS A 177 -5.20 -15.60 -21.08
CA LYS A 177 -6.08 -15.90 -22.21
C LYS A 177 -7.53 -16.08 -21.74
N PRO A 178 -8.55 -15.63 -22.53
CA PRO A 178 -9.97 -15.81 -22.16
C PRO A 178 -10.34 -17.26 -21.86
N ALA A 179 -9.76 -18.22 -22.59
CA ALA A 179 -9.96 -19.62 -22.37
C ALA A 179 -9.48 -20.09 -20.98
N GLN A 180 -8.37 -19.54 -20.48
CA GLN A 180 -7.85 -19.83 -19.15
C GLN A 180 -8.76 -19.24 -18.05
N LEU A 181 -9.26 -18.03 -18.25
CA LEU A 181 -10.17 -17.38 -17.31
C LEU A 181 -11.50 -18.12 -17.16
N LYS A 182 -11.96 -18.80 -18.23
CA LYS A 182 -13.18 -19.65 -18.17
C LYS A 182 -13.03 -20.88 -17.28
N LEU A 183 -11.81 -21.36 -17.06
CA LEU A 183 -11.52 -22.51 -16.18
C LEU A 183 -11.61 -22.15 -14.69
N LEU A 184 -11.67 -20.87 -14.36
CA LEU A 184 -11.73 -20.42 -12.98
C LEU A 184 -13.08 -20.69 -12.35
N GLU A 185 -13.07 -21.33 -11.20
CA GLU A 185 -14.24 -21.60 -10.37
C GLU A 185 -14.08 -20.96 -8.99
N VAL A 186 -15.19 -20.44 -8.46
CA VAL A 186 -15.19 -19.77 -7.14
C VAL A 186 -14.71 -20.73 -6.06
N LYS A 187 -13.71 -20.31 -5.29
CA LYS A 187 -13.14 -21.07 -4.17
C LYS A 187 -12.56 -22.44 -4.51
N LYS A 188 -12.29 -22.74 -5.78
CA LYS A 188 -11.71 -24.03 -6.19
C LYS A 188 -10.31 -23.89 -6.76
N ASN A 189 -10.10 -22.91 -7.61
CA ASN A 189 -8.83 -22.74 -8.31
C ASN A 189 -8.48 -21.28 -8.57
N ALA A 190 -7.25 -21.05 -8.97
CA ALA A 190 -6.72 -19.77 -9.39
C ALA A 190 -5.78 -19.94 -10.58
N LEU A 191 -5.61 -18.90 -11.38
CA LEU A 191 -4.48 -18.83 -12.30
C LEU A 191 -3.33 -18.13 -11.58
N PHE A 192 -2.19 -18.77 -11.56
CA PHE A 192 -0.96 -18.28 -10.99
C PHE A 192 0.05 -17.93 -12.08
N SER A 193 0.70 -16.78 -11.98
CA SER A 193 1.80 -16.39 -12.83
C SER A 193 2.98 -15.90 -12.01
N SER A 194 4.18 -16.31 -12.39
CA SER A 194 5.47 -15.81 -11.88
C SER A 194 6.34 -15.26 -13.03
N GLY A 195 5.74 -14.55 -13.98
CA GLY A 195 6.45 -13.90 -15.09
C GLY A 195 6.51 -14.69 -16.39
N SER A 196 6.35 -16.02 -16.40
CA SER A 196 6.48 -16.87 -17.59
C SER A 196 5.16 -17.37 -18.21
N GLY A 197 4.03 -16.84 -17.75
CA GLY A 197 2.70 -17.27 -18.17
C GLY A 197 1.84 -17.75 -17.01
N TYR A 198 0.61 -18.20 -17.31
CA TYR A 198 -0.35 -18.60 -16.30
C TYR A 198 -0.48 -20.12 -16.22
N SER A 199 -0.39 -20.65 -15.00
CA SER A 199 -0.69 -22.03 -14.65
C SER A 199 -1.94 -22.11 -13.79
N LEU A 200 -2.79 -23.09 -14.00
CA LEU A 200 -3.94 -23.34 -13.14
C LEU A 200 -3.46 -24.00 -11.85
N VAL A 201 -3.83 -23.45 -10.73
CA VAL A 201 -3.52 -23.96 -9.39
C VAL A 201 -4.83 -24.32 -8.70
N GLU A 202 -4.93 -25.55 -8.24
CA GLU A 202 -6.08 -25.99 -7.45
C GLU A 202 -6.03 -25.44 -6.03
N HIS A 203 -7.19 -25.18 -5.47
CA HIS A 203 -7.29 -24.68 -4.11
C HIS A 203 -6.89 -25.80 -3.14
N PHE A 204 -5.83 -25.57 -2.37
CA PHE A 204 -5.50 -26.44 -1.25
C PHE A 204 -6.53 -26.25 -0.14
N ARG A 205 -7.12 -27.33 0.30
CA ARG A 205 -8.04 -27.39 1.43
C ARG A 205 -7.27 -27.27 2.74
#